data_ab77b85176aca96ebbbdd1fea22d0e46
#
_entry.id   ab77b85176aca96ebbbdd1fea22d0e46
#
_cell.length_a   1.000
_cell.length_b   1.000
_cell.length_c   1.000
_cell.angle_alpha   90.00
_cell.angle_beta   90.00
_cell.angle_gamma   90.00
#
_symmetry.space_group_name_H-M   'P 1'
#
loop_
_entity.id
_entity.type
_entity.pdbx_description
1 polymer ?
#
loop_
_entity_poly.entity_id
_entity_poly.type
_entity_poly.pdbx_seq_one_letter_code
_entity_poly.pdbx_strand_id
1 'polypeptide(L)'
;INPLELPVDIGTGRRDYGQILSTPACIANESEVAMQVDLTLTASLKEESTMRLVTSPTGGSGTEKQAFIYFEIVQSDTDRVRYVEWATAYDPTNPRHIIIQDGMSATKTNVMKLPPVTPRGRVAPGGYAPFRMTGDAVTNPTDEWTEKDGINVAVAFTFTPLHYRDW
;
A
#
# COMPACT_ATOMS: atom_id res chain seq x y z
N ILE A 1 -7.81 7.08 3.93
CA ILE A 1 -6.43 6.62 4.12
C ILE A 1 -5.76 7.60 5.06
N ASN A 2 -5.32 7.12 6.20
CA ASN A 2 -4.63 7.96 7.15
C ASN A 2 -3.28 8.43 6.57
N PRO A 3 -2.83 9.64 6.89
CA PRO A 3 -1.51 10.09 6.51
C PRO A 3 -0.46 9.11 7.05
N LEU A 4 0.62 8.95 6.32
CA LEU A 4 1.75 8.16 6.75
C LEU A 4 2.35 8.79 8.01
N GLU A 5 2.42 8.01 9.09
CA GLU A 5 3.17 8.40 10.26
C GLU A 5 4.61 7.91 10.08
N LEU A 6 5.56 8.83 10.15
CA LEU A 6 6.97 8.50 10.22
C LEU A 6 7.30 8.23 11.68
N PRO A 7 7.69 7.01 12.07
CA PRO A 7 8.21 6.79 13.41
C PRO A 7 9.53 7.57 13.55
N VAL A 8 9.48 8.64 14.32
CA VAL A 8 10.66 9.40 14.70
C VAL A 8 11.10 8.86 16.05
N ASP A 9 12.21 8.13 16.11
CA ASP A 9 12.82 7.80 17.39
C ASP A 9 13.49 9.05 17.97
N ILE A 10 12.77 9.69 18.87
CA ILE A 10 13.21 10.91 19.56
C ILE A 10 14.26 10.58 20.64
N GLY A 11 14.48 9.30 20.97
CA GLY A 11 15.22 8.91 22.18
C GLY A 11 16.73 8.75 22.04
N THR A 12 17.27 8.47 20.86
CA THR A 12 18.67 8.00 20.73
C THR A 12 19.58 8.86 19.88
N GLY A 13 19.07 9.91 19.26
CA GLY A 13 19.84 10.69 18.27
C GLY A 13 20.23 9.88 17.03
N ARG A 14 19.92 8.59 17.00
CA ARG A 14 19.92 7.77 15.81
C ARG A 14 18.59 8.03 15.10
N ARG A 15 18.68 8.65 13.98
CA ARG A 15 17.58 8.64 13.02
C ARG A 15 17.52 7.22 12.49
N ASP A 16 16.75 6.37 13.15
CA ASP A 16 16.32 5.15 12.50
C ASP A 16 15.61 5.62 11.24
N TYR A 17 16.11 5.18 10.10
CA TYR A 17 15.45 5.36 8.82
C TYR A 17 14.11 4.66 8.95
N GLY A 18 13.13 5.41 9.45
CA GLY A 18 11.91 4.84 9.94
C GLY A 18 11.17 4.18 8.80
N GLN A 19 10.71 2.99 9.03
CA GLN A 19 9.76 2.34 8.18
C GLN A 19 8.53 3.25 8.03
N ILE A 20 8.20 3.58 6.80
CA ILE A 20 7.00 4.33 6.46
C ILE A 20 5.86 3.32 6.37
N LEU A 21 4.82 3.54 7.15
CA LEU A 21 3.72 2.60 7.23
C LEU A 21 2.38 3.33 7.33
N SER A 22 1.45 3.03 6.43
CA SER A 22 0.06 3.45 6.57
C SER A 22 -0.72 2.53 7.49
N THR A 23 -1.83 3.01 8.04
CA THR A 23 -2.81 2.14 8.65
C THR A 23 -3.38 1.20 7.58
N PRO A 24 -3.31 -0.12 7.78
CA PRO A 24 -3.88 -1.07 6.84
C PRO A 24 -5.41 -0.95 6.78
N ALA A 25 -5.96 -1.22 5.61
CA ALA A 25 -7.39 -1.37 5.39
C ALA A 25 -7.68 -2.68 4.67
N CYS A 26 -8.93 -3.08 4.61
CA CYS A 26 -9.33 -4.35 4.02
C CYS A 26 -10.62 -4.18 3.22
N ILE A 27 -10.67 -4.78 2.03
CA ILE A 27 -11.91 -5.01 1.29
C ILE A 27 -12.31 -6.48 1.43
N ALA A 28 -13.61 -6.75 1.37
CA ALA A 28 -14.16 -8.10 1.45
C ALA A 28 -15.25 -8.29 0.39
N ASN A 29 -15.32 -9.48 -0.18
CA ASN A 29 -16.44 -9.86 -1.02
C ASN A 29 -17.53 -10.50 -0.16
N GLU A 30 -18.58 -9.76 0.10
CA GLU A 30 -19.77 -10.21 0.83
C GLU A 30 -20.92 -10.62 -0.12
N SER A 31 -20.63 -10.73 -1.41
CA SER A 31 -21.65 -11.08 -2.41
C SER A 31 -21.67 -12.59 -2.70
N GLU A 32 -22.77 -13.05 -3.28
CA GLU A 32 -22.94 -14.45 -3.74
C GLU A 32 -22.21 -14.72 -5.06
N VAL A 33 -21.51 -13.72 -5.61
CA VAL A 33 -20.80 -13.81 -6.89
C VAL A 33 -19.33 -13.54 -6.69
N ALA A 34 -18.47 -14.29 -7.36
CA ALA A 34 -17.05 -13.99 -7.39
C ALA A 34 -16.81 -12.65 -8.08
N MET A 35 -15.85 -11.88 -7.58
CA MET A 35 -15.53 -10.56 -8.09
C MET A 35 -14.08 -10.48 -8.59
N GLN A 36 -13.91 -9.96 -9.78
CA GLN A 36 -12.60 -9.44 -10.20
C GLN A 36 -12.38 -8.07 -9.57
N VAL A 37 -11.18 -7.83 -9.11
CA VAL A 37 -10.79 -6.55 -8.50
C VAL A 37 -9.81 -5.84 -9.42
N ASP A 38 -10.17 -4.65 -9.82
CA ASP A 38 -9.30 -3.67 -10.46
C ASP A 38 -9.06 -2.51 -9.48
N LEU A 39 -7.93 -1.85 -9.58
CA LEU A 39 -7.64 -0.68 -8.74
C LEU A 39 -7.02 0.46 -9.54
N THR A 40 -7.28 1.66 -9.07
CA THR A 40 -6.61 2.88 -9.53
C THR A 40 -6.00 3.58 -8.34
N LEU A 41 -4.69 3.85 -8.43
CA LEU A 41 -3.92 4.61 -7.46
C LEU A 41 -3.62 5.98 -7.99
N THR A 42 -3.94 7.01 -7.22
CA THR A 42 -3.46 8.38 -7.45
C THR A 42 -2.66 8.83 -6.25
N ALA A 43 -1.55 9.49 -6.48
CA ALA A 43 -0.69 9.97 -5.42
C ALA A 43 -0.07 11.32 -5.77
N SER A 44 0.11 12.14 -4.73
CA SER A 44 0.84 13.40 -4.81
C SER A 44 1.53 13.68 -3.49
N LEU A 45 2.64 14.40 -3.53
CA LEU A 45 3.23 14.95 -2.31
C LEU A 45 2.26 15.95 -1.68
N LYS A 46 2.32 16.09 -0.34
CA LYS A 46 1.68 17.21 0.33
C LYS A 46 2.29 18.51 -0.15
N GLU A 47 1.50 19.57 -0.23
CA GLU A 47 1.90 20.87 -0.79
C GLU A 47 3.17 21.47 -0.15
N GLU A 48 3.32 21.29 1.16
CA GLU A 48 4.47 21.81 1.91
C GLU A 48 5.61 20.79 2.10
N SER A 49 5.49 19.60 1.51
CA SER A 49 6.50 18.56 1.64
C SER A 49 7.76 18.91 0.87
N THR A 50 8.90 18.72 1.51
CA THR A 50 10.22 18.87 0.89
C THR A 50 10.88 17.55 0.53
N MET A 51 10.16 16.43 0.76
CA MET A 51 10.66 15.11 0.43
C MET A 51 10.53 14.80 -1.08
N ARG A 52 11.30 13.84 -1.55
CA ARG A 52 11.17 13.23 -2.87
C ARG A 52 10.83 11.76 -2.76
N LEU A 53 9.97 11.30 -3.64
CA LEU A 53 9.75 9.87 -3.84
C LEU A 53 10.72 9.34 -4.89
N VAL A 54 11.40 8.24 -4.55
CA VAL A 54 12.32 7.53 -5.45
C VAL A 54 11.71 6.21 -5.87
N THR A 55 12.18 5.67 -6.99
CA THR A 55 11.63 4.46 -7.61
C THR A 55 12.41 3.19 -7.28
N SER A 56 13.45 3.32 -6.46
CA SER A 56 14.29 2.19 -6.04
C SER A 56 14.50 2.22 -4.52
N PRO A 57 14.39 1.08 -3.83
CA PRO A 57 14.66 1.00 -2.39
C PRO A 57 16.13 1.25 -2.03
N THR A 58 17.02 1.17 -3.01
CA THR A 58 18.48 1.39 -2.85
C THR A 58 18.96 2.64 -3.57
N GLY A 59 18.06 3.41 -4.17
CA GLY A 59 18.41 4.51 -5.08
C GLY A 59 18.63 5.86 -4.40
N GLY A 60 18.56 5.91 -3.07
CA GLY A 60 18.74 7.17 -2.35
C GLY A 60 20.20 7.60 -2.32
N SER A 61 20.44 8.85 -2.67
CA SER A 61 21.76 9.47 -2.58
C SER A 61 21.65 10.94 -2.18
N GLY A 62 22.69 11.42 -1.48
CA GLY A 62 22.75 12.81 -1.06
C GLY A 62 22.09 13.08 0.29
N THR A 63 21.88 14.36 0.57
CA THR A 63 21.40 14.89 1.86
C THR A 63 19.95 15.36 1.83
N GLU A 64 19.27 15.14 0.72
CA GLU A 64 17.84 15.45 0.56
C GLU A 64 16.98 14.37 1.21
N LYS A 65 15.77 14.73 1.62
CA LYS A 65 14.77 13.79 2.12
C LYS A 65 14.25 12.96 0.97
N GLN A 66 14.58 11.67 0.95
CA GLN A 66 14.12 10.75 -0.06
C GLN A 66 13.47 9.52 0.58
N ALA A 67 12.36 9.09 0.02
CA ALA A 67 11.64 7.92 0.48
C ALA A 67 11.25 7.01 -0.69
N PHE A 68 11.33 5.72 -0.45
CA PHE A 68 10.78 4.69 -1.32
C PHE A 68 9.51 4.14 -0.69
N ILE A 69 8.38 4.26 -1.37
CA ILE A 69 7.07 3.83 -0.88
C ILE A 69 6.39 2.99 -1.94
N TYR A 70 5.77 1.91 -1.53
CA TYR A 70 4.94 1.10 -2.42
C TYR A 70 3.61 0.72 -1.76
N PHE A 71 2.62 0.53 -2.60
CA PHE A 71 1.33 -0.04 -2.25
C PHE A 71 1.42 -1.56 -2.33
N GLU A 72 0.84 -2.22 -1.36
CA GLU A 72 0.74 -3.68 -1.30
C GLU A 72 -0.69 -4.08 -1.01
N ILE A 73 -1.20 -5.04 -1.77
CA ILE A 73 -2.48 -5.70 -1.51
C ILE A 73 -2.28 -7.20 -1.52
N VAL A 74 -2.85 -7.88 -0.55
CA VAL A 74 -2.74 -9.34 -0.41
C VAL A 74 -4.12 -9.97 -0.35
N GLN A 75 -4.21 -11.22 -0.78
CA GLN A 75 -5.42 -12.03 -0.62
C GLN A 75 -5.33 -12.78 0.71
N SER A 76 -6.40 -12.75 1.50
CA SER A 76 -6.38 -13.26 2.86
C SER A 76 -7.67 -14.00 3.22
N ASP A 77 -7.55 -14.88 4.20
CA ASP A 77 -8.69 -15.59 4.82
C ASP A 77 -9.28 -14.80 5.99
N THR A 78 -8.72 -13.63 6.31
CA THR A 78 -9.13 -12.82 7.45
C THR A 78 -9.08 -11.34 7.15
N ASP A 79 -10.00 -10.60 7.75
CA ASP A 79 -10.01 -9.13 7.81
C ASP A 79 -9.06 -8.57 8.90
N ARG A 80 -8.53 -9.45 9.75
CA ARG A 80 -7.65 -9.06 10.86
C ARG A 80 -6.25 -8.79 10.34
N VAL A 81 -6.01 -7.55 9.96
CA VAL A 81 -4.76 -7.10 9.33
C VAL A 81 -3.48 -7.44 10.11
N ARG A 82 -3.57 -7.66 11.43
CA ARG A 82 -2.44 -8.10 12.27
C ARG A 82 -2.00 -9.54 12.02
N TYR A 83 -2.84 -10.36 11.39
CA TYR A 83 -2.54 -11.75 11.05
C TYR A 83 -2.20 -11.94 9.58
N VAL A 84 -2.16 -10.86 8.82
CA VAL A 84 -1.81 -10.90 7.40
C VAL A 84 -0.30 -11.06 7.26
N GLU A 85 0.11 -11.98 6.42
CA GLU A 85 1.51 -12.14 6.03
C GLU A 85 1.88 -11.10 4.98
N TRP A 86 2.33 -9.94 5.45
CA TRP A 86 2.83 -8.88 4.59
C TRP A 86 4.22 -9.24 4.05
N ALA A 87 4.52 -8.78 2.84
CA ALA A 87 5.87 -8.92 2.30
C ALA A 87 6.88 -8.17 3.18
N THR A 88 8.05 -8.75 3.33
CA THR A 88 9.15 -8.13 4.10
C THR A 88 9.91 -7.09 3.31
N ALA A 89 9.78 -7.10 1.97
CA ALA A 89 10.43 -6.17 1.07
C ALA A 89 9.62 -6.03 -0.23
N TYR A 90 9.88 -4.94 -0.94
CA TYR A 90 9.35 -4.73 -2.28
C TYR A 90 9.85 -5.82 -3.24
N ASP A 91 8.91 -6.39 -3.99
CA ASP A 91 9.19 -7.35 -5.05
C ASP A 91 8.72 -6.77 -6.38
N PRO A 92 9.63 -6.41 -7.29
CA PRO A 92 9.27 -5.84 -8.60
C PRO A 92 8.54 -6.83 -9.51
N THR A 93 8.59 -8.12 -9.21
CA THR A 93 7.88 -9.16 -9.98
C THR A 93 6.46 -9.41 -9.48
N ASN A 94 6.12 -8.89 -8.30
CA ASN A 94 4.79 -9.03 -7.74
C ASN A 94 3.85 -7.95 -8.30
N PRO A 95 2.81 -8.32 -9.09
CA PRO A 95 1.89 -7.35 -9.68
C PRO A 95 1.03 -6.62 -8.65
N ARG A 96 1.05 -7.05 -7.40
CA ARG A 96 0.33 -6.46 -6.27
C ARG A 96 1.20 -5.48 -5.46
N HIS A 97 2.45 -5.28 -5.86
CA HIS A 97 3.34 -4.23 -5.37
C HIS A 97 3.41 -3.10 -6.39
N ILE A 98 2.99 -1.90 -6.00
CA ILE A 98 2.95 -0.76 -6.90
C ILE A 98 3.73 0.40 -6.28
N ILE A 99 4.82 0.81 -6.95
CA ILE A 99 5.62 1.94 -6.50
C ILE A 99 4.79 3.21 -6.51
N ILE A 100 4.85 3.98 -5.42
CA ILE A 100 4.20 5.28 -5.31
C ILE A 100 5.14 6.35 -5.84
N GLN A 101 4.64 7.16 -6.77
CA GLN A 101 5.34 8.28 -7.38
C GLN A 101 4.51 9.55 -7.26
N ASP A 102 5.17 10.68 -7.16
CA ASP A 102 4.49 11.98 -7.14
C ASP A 102 3.79 12.24 -8.47
N GLY A 103 2.54 12.70 -8.38
CA GLY A 103 1.71 12.99 -9.54
C GLY A 103 1.22 11.77 -10.32
N MET A 104 1.31 10.57 -9.74
CA MET A 104 0.89 9.36 -10.43
C MET A 104 -0.62 9.20 -10.51
N SER A 105 -1.05 8.54 -11.59
CA SER A 105 -2.36 7.91 -11.72
C SER A 105 -2.16 6.58 -12.45
N ALA A 106 -2.25 5.48 -11.72
CA ALA A 106 -1.99 4.15 -12.26
C ALA A 106 -3.20 3.24 -12.07
N THR A 107 -3.64 2.60 -13.14
CA THR A 107 -4.71 1.59 -13.13
C THR A 107 -4.11 0.21 -13.30
N LYS A 108 -4.50 -0.71 -12.43
CA LYS A 108 -4.15 -2.14 -12.49
C LYS A 108 -5.43 -2.95 -12.60
N THR A 109 -5.51 -3.75 -13.64
CA THR A 109 -6.65 -4.61 -13.89
C THR A 109 -6.38 -6.02 -13.39
N ASN A 110 -7.43 -6.69 -12.90
CA ASN A 110 -7.36 -8.09 -12.45
C ASN A 110 -6.24 -8.35 -11.43
N VAL A 111 -6.12 -7.47 -10.43
CA VAL A 111 -5.14 -7.66 -9.36
C VAL A 111 -5.40 -8.90 -8.54
N MET A 112 -6.66 -9.25 -8.39
CA MET A 112 -7.10 -10.50 -7.77
C MET A 112 -8.54 -10.84 -8.11
N LYS A 113 -8.92 -12.06 -7.79
CA LYS A 113 -10.31 -12.53 -7.82
C LYS A 113 -10.71 -12.91 -6.40
N LEU A 114 -11.80 -12.34 -5.93
CA LEU A 114 -12.35 -12.65 -4.61
C LEU A 114 -13.50 -13.63 -4.76
N PRO A 115 -13.45 -14.81 -4.12
CA PRO A 115 -14.49 -15.80 -4.18
C PRO A 115 -15.81 -15.27 -3.59
N PRO A 116 -16.96 -15.83 -3.98
CA PRO A 116 -18.25 -15.48 -3.38
C PRO A 116 -18.32 -15.93 -1.92
N VAL A 117 -19.29 -15.39 -1.19
CA VAL A 117 -19.58 -15.89 0.16
C VAL A 117 -19.86 -17.38 0.18
N THR A 118 -19.61 -18.00 1.31
CA THR A 118 -19.97 -19.41 1.53
C THR A 118 -21.51 -19.56 1.56
N PRO A 119 -22.04 -20.79 1.39
CA PRO A 119 -23.49 -21.05 1.51
C PRO A 119 -24.11 -20.62 2.84
N ARG A 120 -23.29 -20.35 3.86
CA ARG A 120 -23.71 -19.83 5.16
C ARG A 120 -23.65 -18.30 5.26
N GLY A 121 -23.42 -17.60 4.15
CA GLY A 121 -23.33 -16.13 4.10
C GLY A 121 -22.08 -15.54 4.77
N ARG A 122 -21.03 -16.33 4.92
CA ARG A 122 -19.73 -15.84 5.44
C ARG A 122 -18.77 -15.58 4.31
N VAL A 123 -17.93 -14.58 4.43
CA VAL A 123 -16.84 -14.37 3.49
C VAL A 123 -16.01 -15.64 3.36
N ALA A 124 -15.81 -16.10 2.15
CA ALA A 124 -15.07 -17.33 1.87
C ALA A 124 -13.57 -17.16 2.18
N PRO A 125 -12.81 -18.24 2.40
CA PRO A 125 -11.37 -18.21 2.41
C PRO A 125 -10.83 -17.53 1.13
N GLY A 126 -9.91 -16.59 1.30
CA GLY A 126 -9.42 -15.76 0.18
C GLY A 126 -10.38 -14.65 -0.27
N GLY A 127 -11.49 -14.44 0.42
CA GLY A 127 -12.49 -13.40 0.12
C GLY A 127 -12.16 -12.03 0.67
N TYR A 128 -11.06 -11.89 1.41
CA TYR A 128 -10.55 -10.63 1.94
C TYR A 128 -9.33 -10.16 1.15
N ALA A 129 -9.20 -8.85 1.01
CA ALA A 129 -8.02 -8.23 0.40
C ALA A 129 -7.54 -7.06 1.26
N PRO A 130 -6.73 -7.33 2.27
CA PRO A 130 -6.01 -6.31 3.02
C PRO A 130 -5.00 -5.57 2.15
N PHE A 131 -4.84 -4.27 2.38
CA PHE A 131 -3.88 -3.44 1.67
C PHE A 131 -3.29 -2.37 2.57
N ARG A 132 -2.10 -1.92 2.20
CA ARG A 132 -1.36 -0.86 2.90
C ARG A 132 -0.39 -0.16 1.97
N MET A 133 0.13 0.97 2.41
CA MET A 133 1.37 1.54 1.90
C MET A 133 2.48 1.29 2.91
N THR A 134 3.64 0.96 2.40
CA THR A 134 4.84 0.72 3.21
C THR A 134 6.07 1.18 2.44
N GLY A 135 7.14 1.44 3.14
CA GLY A 135 8.39 1.87 2.53
C GLY A 135 9.40 2.30 3.57
N ASP A 136 10.44 2.92 3.10
CA ASP A 136 11.55 3.38 3.91
C ASP A 136 12.05 4.74 3.46
N ALA A 137 12.56 5.52 4.41
CA ALA A 137 13.45 6.62 4.10
C ALA A 137 14.78 6.01 3.58
N VAL A 138 15.23 6.46 2.42
CA VAL A 138 16.40 5.88 1.74
C VAL A 138 17.64 6.76 1.77
N THR A 139 17.55 7.91 2.45
CA THR A 139 18.66 8.84 2.66
C THR A 139 18.73 9.26 4.12
N ASN A 140 19.90 9.75 4.52
CA ASN A 140 20.12 10.45 5.78
C ASN A 140 20.13 11.97 5.51
N PRO A 141 18.96 12.64 5.55
CA PRO A 141 18.88 14.04 5.19
C PRO A 141 19.58 14.94 6.21
N THR A 142 20.03 16.11 5.74
CA THR A 142 20.52 17.17 6.63
C THR A 142 19.39 17.82 7.42
N ASP A 143 18.23 17.95 6.77
CA ASP A 143 17.03 18.51 7.37
C ASP A 143 16.23 17.42 8.08
N GLU A 144 15.56 17.78 9.16
CA GLU A 144 14.70 16.84 9.88
C GLU A 144 13.42 16.55 9.11
N TRP A 145 12.95 15.30 9.23
CA TRP A 145 11.61 14.94 8.82
C TRP A 145 10.58 15.67 9.70
N THR A 146 9.56 16.20 9.09
CA THR A 146 8.49 16.95 9.77
C THR A 146 7.13 16.39 9.44
N GLU A 147 6.10 16.80 10.16
CA GLU A 147 4.71 16.46 9.88
C GLU A 147 4.20 16.96 8.51
N LYS A 148 4.91 17.89 7.89
CA LYS A 148 4.63 18.39 6.55
C LYS A 148 5.10 17.44 5.47
N ASP A 149 6.10 16.62 5.77
CA ASP A 149 6.59 15.62 4.85
C ASP A 149 5.60 14.46 4.78
N GLY A 150 5.07 14.23 3.59
CA GLY A 150 4.07 13.20 3.42
C GLY A 150 3.47 13.19 2.02
N ILE A 151 2.60 12.22 1.82
CA ILE A 151 1.90 11.99 0.56
C ILE A 151 0.40 11.91 0.79
N ASN A 152 -0.35 12.31 -0.23
CA ASN A 152 -1.77 12.03 -0.35
C ASN A 152 -1.93 10.89 -1.34
N VAL A 153 -2.54 9.79 -0.92
CA VAL A 153 -2.82 8.65 -1.78
C VAL A 153 -4.30 8.35 -1.76
N ALA A 154 -4.89 8.22 -2.93
CA ALA A 154 -6.24 7.72 -3.09
C ALA A 154 -6.21 6.38 -3.81
N VAL A 155 -6.94 5.41 -3.28
CA VAL A 155 -7.13 4.08 -3.87
C VAL A 155 -8.59 3.93 -4.21
N ALA A 156 -8.90 3.69 -5.48
CA ALA A 156 -10.24 3.37 -5.95
C ALA A 156 -10.27 1.92 -6.43
N PHE A 157 -11.23 1.16 -5.95
CA PHE A 157 -11.45 -0.22 -6.38
C PHE A 157 -12.65 -0.30 -7.30
N THR A 158 -12.53 -1.09 -8.36
CA THR A 158 -13.62 -1.46 -9.25
C THR A 158 -13.83 -2.97 -9.15
N PHE A 159 -15.07 -3.38 -8.90
CA PHE A 159 -15.46 -4.78 -8.77
C PHE A 159 -16.30 -5.19 -9.98
N THR A 160 -15.86 -6.22 -10.68
CA THR A 160 -16.58 -6.79 -11.81
C THR A 160 -17.05 -8.20 -11.47
N PRO A 161 -18.37 -8.46 -11.48
CA PRO A 161 -18.88 -9.80 -11.26
C PRO A 161 -18.35 -10.77 -12.30
N LEU A 162 -17.94 -11.96 -11.85
CA LEU A 162 -17.44 -13.02 -12.70
C LEU A 162 -18.54 -14.09 -12.91
N HIS A 163 -18.70 -14.54 -14.16
CA HIS A 163 -19.50 -15.71 -14.41
C HIS A 163 -18.80 -16.98 -13.87
N TYR A 164 -19.59 -17.98 -13.51
CA TYR A 164 -19.09 -19.23 -12.92
C TYR A 164 -17.90 -19.87 -13.69
N ARG A 165 -17.80 -19.63 -14.99
CA ARG A 165 -16.72 -20.16 -15.83
C ARG A 165 -15.45 -19.31 -15.85
N ASP A 166 -15.47 -18.12 -15.26
CA ASP A 166 -14.39 -17.12 -15.37
C ASP A 166 -13.49 -17.08 -14.13
N TRP A 167 -13.75 -17.95 -13.18
CA TRP A 167 -13.00 -17.94 -11.93
C TRP A 167 -12.66 -19.33 -11.40
#